data_b35a44f0be5c4443ef1249a963fb4975
#
_entry.id   b35a44f0be5c4443ef1249a963fb4975
#
_cell.length_a   1.000
_cell.length_b   1.000
_cell.length_c   1.000
_cell.angle_alpha   90.00
_cell.angle_beta   90.00
_cell.angle_gamma   90.00
#
_symmetry.space_group_name_H-M   'P 1'
#
loop_
_entity.id
_entity.type
_entity.pdbx_description
1 polymer ?
#
loop_
_entity_poly.entity_id
_entity_poly.type
_entity_poly.pdbx_seq_one_letter_code
_entity_poly.pdbx_strand_id
1 'polypeptide(L)'
;MDIRAAEISAILKNEIANFGTEAEVTEIGQVLSVGDGIARIYGLDNVQAGEMVEFENGIRGMALNLETDNVGVVIFGSDRDIGEGQTVKRTGAIVDVPVGKELLGRVVDALGNPIDGKGPIHAARRARVDVKAPGIIPRKSVHEPMSTGLKAIDALIPIGRGQRELIIGDRQTGKTAIALDTILNQKPINQGTDESAKLYCVYVAVGQKRSTVAQFVKVLEEHGALEYSIIVAATASDPAPMQFLAPFAGCAMGEYFRDNGMHGLMIYDDLSKQAVAYRQMSLLLRRPPGREAYPGDVFYLHSRLLERAAKLNEANGSGSLTALPVIETQANDVSAYIPTNVISITDGQIFLETDLFYQGIRPAVNVGLSVSRVGSSAQTKAMKKVAGRIKGELAQYREMAAFAQFGSDLDATTQRLLNRGSRLTELLKQNQFSPLKIEEQVCVIYTGVNGYLDPLPLARVKAFEDGFLALLRTSHADLLETIRASKDLSDGSAASLKSIADGYAKAFA
;
A
#
# COMPACT_ATOMS: atom_id res chain seq x y z
N MET A 1 61.16 41.00 -0.44
CA MET A 1 60.06 41.21 0.50
C MET A 1 60.29 40.26 1.65
N ASP A 2 60.74 40.85 2.77
CA ASP A 2 60.95 40.03 3.99
C ASP A 2 59.62 39.78 4.66
N ILE A 3 59.17 38.51 4.62
CA ILE A 3 57.99 38.08 5.36
C ILE A 3 58.34 38.09 6.86
N ARG A 4 57.64 38.93 7.64
CA ARG A 4 57.92 39.07 9.07
C ARG A 4 57.62 37.77 9.78
N ALA A 5 58.48 37.37 10.72
CA ALA A 5 58.36 36.14 11.50
C ALA A 5 57.00 35.99 12.20
N ALA A 6 56.29 37.09 12.48
CA ALA A 6 54.94 37.13 13.01
C ALA A 6 53.87 36.65 12.02
N GLU A 7 54.06 36.89 10.70
CA GLU A 7 53.11 36.44 9.66
C GLU A 7 53.27 34.94 9.41
N ILE A 8 54.51 34.44 9.42
CA ILE A 8 54.78 33.00 9.33
C ILE A 8 54.19 32.26 10.55
N SER A 9 54.33 32.84 11.74
CA SER A 9 53.73 32.27 12.95
C SER A 9 52.22 32.29 12.96
N ALA A 10 51.58 33.32 12.35
CA ALA A 10 50.13 33.39 12.21
C ALA A 10 49.61 32.38 11.17
N ILE A 11 50.31 32.22 10.04
CA ILE A 11 49.98 31.22 9.01
C ILE A 11 50.14 29.80 9.57
N LEU A 12 51.24 29.51 10.27
CA LEU A 12 51.45 28.22 10.90
C LEU A 12 50.43 27.91 12.02
N LYS A 13 50.06 28.93 12.82
CA LYS A 13 48.98 28.75 13.82
C LYS A 13 47.64 28.50 13.17
N ASN A 14 47.34 29.13 12.04
CA ASN A 14 46.09 28.92 11.30
C ASN A 14 46.05 27.53 10.58
N GLU A 15 47.21 27.11 10.05
CA GLU A 15 47.36 25.78 9.48
C GLU A 15 47.33 24.67 10.55
N ILE A 16 47.96 24.89 11.71
CA ILE A 16 47.90 23.97 12.84
C ILE A 16 46.47 23.93 13.46
N ALA A 17 45.76 25.04 13.53
CA ALA A 17 44.37 25.09 13.96
C ALA A 17 43.40 24.41 12.96
N ASN A 18 43.71 24.47 11.67
CA ASN A 18 42.98 23.75 10.63
C ASN A 18 43.44 22.29 10.46
N PHE A 19 44.60 21.90 11.01
CA PHE A 19 45.08 20.53 11.08
C PHE A 19 44.31 19.70 12.15
N GLY A 20 43.55 20.34 13.01
CA GLY A 20 42.69 19.70 14.03
C GLY A 20 41.24 19.51 13.61
N THR A 21 40.84 19.96 12.44
CA THR A 21 39.70 19.38 11.76
C THR A 21 40.19 18.05 11.25
N GLU A 22 39.73 16.96 11.92
CA GLU A 22 39.84 15.60 11.42
C GLU A 22 39.52 15.66 9.92
N ALA A 23 40.54 15.45 9.07
CA ALA A 23 40.26 14.96 7.73
C ALA A 23 39.48 13.69 8.01
N GLU A 24 38.20 13.71 7.70
CA GLU A 24 37.44 12.47 7.60
C GLU A 24 38.23 11.60 6.63
N VAL A 25 39.02 10.68 7.17
CA VAL A 25 39.70 9.66 6.39
C VAL A 25 38.57 8.75 5.96
N THR A 26 37.92 9.11 4.85
CA THR A 26 36.94 8.25 4.21
C THR A 26 37.67 6.99 3.84
N GLU A 27 37.31 5.89 4.50
CA GLU A 27 37.86 4.57 4.22
C GLU A 27 37.59 4.26 2.75
N ILE A 28 38.63 3.88 2.03
CA ILE A 28 38.62 3.66 0.58
C ILE A 28 38.84 2.17 0.33
N GLY A 29 37.97 1.60 -0.49
CA GLY A 29 38.13 0.25 -1.02
C GLY A 29 38.39 0.24 -2.52
N GLN A 30 38.65 -0.95 -3.04
CA GLN A 30 38.82 -1.21 -4.47
C GLN A 30 37.85 -2.26 -4.96
N VAL A 31 37.29 -2.08 -6.14
CA VAL A 31 36.44 -3.05 -6.81
C VAL A 31 37.27 -4.27 -7.23
N LEU A 32 36.96 -5.42 -6.67
CA LEU A 32 37.57 -6.73 -7.06
C LEU A 32 36.88 -7.30 -8.28
N SER A 33 35.55 -7.22 -8.33
CA SER A 33 34.75 -7.69 -9.43
C SER A 33 33.41 -6.96 -9.45
N VAL A 34 32.82 -6.80 -10.63
CA VAL A 34 31.52 -6.17 -10.83
C VAL A 34 30.74 -6.89 -11.92
N GLY A 35 29.42 -7.01 -11.73
CA GLY A 35 28.53 -7.58 -12.72
C GLY A 35 27.12 -7.81 -12.12
N ASP A 36 26.11 -7.75 -12.98
CA ASP A 36 24.70 -7.99 -12.63
C ASP A 36 24.17 -7.12 -11.47
N GLY A 37 24.67 -5.90 -11.34
CA GLY A 37 24.28 -4.96 -10.28
C GLY A 37 24.93 -5.21 -8.92
N ILE A 38 25.96 -6.08 -8.86
CA ILE A 38 26.72 -6.41 -7.64
C ILE A 38 28.18 -6.05 -7.85
N ALA A 39 28.82 -5.47 -6.86
CA ALA A 39 30.26 -5.31 -6.78
C ALA A 39 30.82 -6.01 -5.54
N ARG A 40 31.99 -6.60 -5.66
CA ARG A 40 32.79 -7.08 -4.54
C ARG A 40 33.95 -6.12 -4.33
N ILE A 41 34.07 -5.64 -3.10
CA ILE A 41 35.01 -4.56 -2.77
C ILE A 41 35.97 -5.04 -1.68
N TYR A 42 37.24 -4.81 -1.85
CA TYR A 42 38.29 -5.04 -0.87
C TYR A 42 38.60 -3.73 -0.12
N GLY A 43 38.92 -3.83 1.18
CA GLY A 43 39.47 -2.73 1.97
C GLY A 43 38.44 -1.79 2.60
N LEU A 44 37.18 -2.21 2.72
CA LEU A 44 36.15 -1.52 3.50
C LEU A 44 35.91 -2.25 4.83
N ASP A 45 36.94 -2.36 5.65
CA ASP A 45 36.94 -3.24 6.85
C ASP A 45 35.96 -2.80 7.95
N ASN A 46 35.65 -1.49 8.02
CA ASN A 46 34.77 -0.92 9.03
C ASN A 46 33.37 -0.58 8.51
N VAL A 47 33.03 -0.93 7.24
CA VAL A 47 31.72 -0.65 6.67
C VAL A 47 30.63 -1.45 7.42
N GLN A 48 29.47 -0.85 7.59
CA GLN A 48 28.33 -1.50 8.22
C GLN A 48 27.36 -2.06 7.17
N ALA A 49 26.66 -3.12 7.51
CA ALA A 49 25.57 -3.61 6.65
C ALA A 49 24.48 -2.55 6.53
N GLY A 50 24.04 -2.27 5.28
CA GLY A 50 23.12 -1.19 4.97
C GLY A 50 23.75 0.19 4.82
N GLU A 51 25.07 0.30 4.97
CA GLU A 51 25.79 1.57 4.75
C GLU A 51 25.95 1.84 3.24
N MET A 52 25.80 3.10 2.87
CA MET A 52 26.04 3.57 1.50
C MET A 52 27.52 3.68 1.21
N VAL A 53 27.88 3.28 0.02
CA VAL A 53 29.20 3.52 -0.58
C VAL A 53 29.03 4.30 -1.89
N GLU A 54 30.07 5.03 -2.29
CA GLU A 54 30.09 5.83 -3.52
C GLU A 54 31.27 5.42 -4.40
N PHE A 55 30.97 5.09 -5.65
CA PHE A 55 31.97 4.78 -6.68
C PHE A 55 32.52 6.07 -7.29
N GLU A 56 33.69 5.99 -7.94
CA GLU A 56 34.35 7.17 -8.55
C GLU A 56 33.49 7.98 -9.51
N ASN A 57 32.55 7.32 -10.19
CA ASN A 57 31.61 7.96 -11.12
C ASN A 57 30.36 8.54 -10.46
N GLY A 58 30.32 8.59 -9.12
CA GLY A 58 29.17 9.10 -8.34
C GLY A 58 28.00 8.14 -8.23
N ILE A 59 28.09 6.93 -8.78
CA ILE A 59 27.10 5.88 -8.58
C ILE A 59 27.16 5.42 -7.11
N ARG A 60 26.00 5.20 -6.52
CA ARG A 60 25.89 4.75 -5.14
C ARG A 60 25.59 3.26 -5.07
N GLY A 61 26.03 2.64 -3.99
CA GLY A 61 25.72 1.28 -3.66
C GLY A 61 25.48 1.12 -2.16
N MET A 62 25.04 -0.07 -1.77
CA MET A 62 24.79 -0.42 -0.36
C MET A 62 25.54 -1.69 -0.02
N ALA A 63 26.29 -1.67 1.07
CA ALA A 63 26.94 -2.86 1.62
C ALA A 63 25.88 -3.82 2.16
N LEU A 64 25.86 -5.05 1.67
CA LEU A 64 24.86 -6.03 2.03
C LEU A 64 25.46 -7.31 2.63
N ASN A 65 26.61 -7.79 2.08
CA ASN A 65 27.36 -8.91 2.63
C ASN A 65 28.71 -8.41 3.16
N LEU A 66 28.99 -8.71 4.41
CA LEU A 66 30.29 -8.46 5.03
C LEU A 66 31.02 -9.79 5.17
N GLU A 67 32.02 -10.02 4.31
CA GLU A 67 32.86 -11.22 4.32
C GLU A 67 34.24 -10.88 4.89
N THR A 68 35.02 -11.87 5.22
CA THR A 68 36.33 -11.66 5.90
C THR A 68 37.33 -10.88 5.05
N ASP A 69 37.26 -11.01 3.75
CA ASP A 69 38.23 -10.47 2.79
C ASP A 69 37.61 -9.55 1.74
N ASN A 70 36.28 -9.42 1.72
CA ASN A 70 35.57 -8.54 0.80
C ASN A 70 34.19 -8.12 1.33
N VAL A 71 33.65 -7.09 0.72
CA VAL A 71 32.28 -6.59 0.96
C VAL A 71 31.46 -6.74 -0.30
N GLY A 72 30.33 -7.43 -0.21
CA GLY A 72 29.34 -7.51 -1.29
C GLY A 72 28.44 -6.27 -1.26
N VAL A 73 28.50 -5.49 -2.32
CA VAL A 73 27.77 -4.23 -2.48
C VAL A 73 26.75 -4.37 -3.61
N VAL A 74 25.51 -3.96 -3.34
CA VAL A 74 24.47 -3.83 -4.39
C VAL A 74 24.50 -2.43 -4.96
N ILE A 75 24.41 -2.30 -6.29
CA ILE A 75 24.61 -1.05 -7.01
C ILE A 75 23.24 -0.42 -7.32
N PHE A 76 23.05 0.84 -6.98
CA PHE A 76 21.85 1.63 -7.28
C PHE A 76 21.99 2.39 -8.59
N GLY A 77 22.13 1.68 -9.70
CA GLY A 77 22.31 2.29 -11.01
C GLY A 77 22.89 1.29 -12.03
N SER A 78 23.44 1.82 -13.12
CA SER A 78 24.13 1.00 -14.12
C SER A 78 25.51 0.63 -13.60
N ASP A 79 25.83 -0.66 -13.68
CA ASP A 79 27.15 -1.20 -13.35
C ASP A 79 28.14 -1.14 -14.53
N ARG A 80 27.68 -0.71 -15.72
CA ARG A 80 28.47 -0.67 -16.95
C ARG A 80 29.68 0.27 -16.90
N ASP A 81 29.57 1.33 -16.10
CA ASP A 81 30.59 2.34 -15.94
C ASP A 81 31.49 2.09 -14.72
N ILE A 82 31.34 0.93 -14.06
CA ILE A 82 32.15 0.50 -12.93
C ILE A 82 33.08 -0.60 -13.40
N GLY A 83 34.37 -0.42 -13.18
CA GLY A 83 35.41 -1.38 -13.57
C GLY A 83 36.17 -1.93 -12.36
N GLU A 84 36.83 -3.08 -12.57
CA GLU A 84 37.76 -3.66 -11.59
C GLU A 84 38.90 -2.68 -11.30
N GLY A 85 39.32 -2.60 -10.04
CA GLY A 85 40.38 -1.70 -9.57
C GLY A 85 39.93 -0.28 -9.30
N GLN A 86 38.70 0.12 -9.65
CA GLN A 86 38.18 1.44 -9.32
C GLN A 86 38.02 1.63 -7.81
N THR A 87 38.17 2.88 -7.39
CA THR A 87 38.05 3.29 -6.00
C THR A 87 36.58 3.41 -5.57
N VAL A 88 36.30 2.92 -4.38
CA VAL A 88 35.00 3.05 -3.72
C VAL A 88 35.19 3.71 -2.38
N LYS A 89 34.39 4.73 -2.09
CA LYS A 89 34.45 5.48 -0.83
C LYS A 89 33.31 5.05 0.07
N ARG A 90 33.62 4.84 1.33
CA ARG A 90 32.65 4.70 2.41
C ARG A 90 32.00 6.06 2.69
N THR A 91 30.67 6.11 2.84
CA THR A 91 29.95 7.35 3.17
C THR A 91 29.71 7.56 4.66
N GLY A 92 29.86 6.51 5.47
CA GLY A 92 29.49 6.54 6.89
C GLY A 92 27.97 6.65 7.17
N ALA A 93 27.16 6.71 6.13
CA ALA A 93 25.72 6.91 6.23
C ALA A 93 24.95 5.65 5.85
N ILE A 94 24.01 5.25 6.68
CA ILE A 94 23.03 4.20 6.32
C ILE A 94 22.07 4.78 5.27
N VAL A 95 21.60 3.94 4.34
CA VAL A 95 20.68 4.34 3.26
C VAL A 95 19.48 5.07 3.83
N ASP A 96 19.26 6.29 3.36
CA ASP A 96 18.16 7.16 3.73
C ASP A 96 17.49 7.79 2.50
N VAL A 97 16.29 8.32 2.70
CA VAL A 97 15.48 8.98 1.65
C VAL A 97 14.91 10.30 2.18
N PRO A 98 14.60 11.25 1.30
CA PRO A 98 13.86 12.45 1.69
C PRO A 98 12.47 12.06 2.16
N VAL A 99 11.96 12.74 3.19
CA VAL A 99 10.62 12.56 3.75
C VAL A 99 10.01 13.92 4.03
N GLY A 100 8.70 14.02 3.90
CA GLY A 100 7.98 15.28 4.17
C GLY A 100 6.80 15.49 3.23
N LYS A 101 6.03 16.53 3.50
CA LYS A 101 4.91 16.95 2.64
C LYS A 101 5.38 17.46 1.27
N GLU A 102 6.65 17.83 1.15
CA GLU A 102 7.29 18.31 -0.09
C GLU A 102 7.33 17.22 -1.19
N LEU A 103 7.17 15.95 -0.82
CA LEU A 103 7.08 14.84 -1.76
C LEU A 103 5.65 14.62 -2.31
N LEU A 104 4.63 15.26 -1.73
CA LEU A 104 3.26 15.12 -2.23
C LEU A 104 3.15 15.68 -3.66
N GLY A 105 2.46 14.96 -4.52
CA GLY A 105 2.33 15.30 -5.93
C GLY A 105 3.53 14.90 -6.79
N ARG A 106 4.53 14.20 -6.22
CA ARG A 106 5.77 13.85 -6.90
C ARG A 106 5.89 12.35 -7.19
N VAL A 107 6.64 12.06 -8.23
CA VAL A 107 7.05 10.70 -8.59
C VAL A 107 8.55 10.60 -8.41
N VAL A 108 8.99 9.67 -7.57
CA VAL A 108 10.39 9.48 -7.19
C VAL A 108 10.85 8.05 -7.43
N ASP A 109 12.15 7.86 -7.52
CA ASP A 109 12.79 6.54 -7.52
C ASP A 109 12.95 5.96 -6.09
N ALA A 110 13.57 4.81 -5.97
CA ALA A 110 13.79 4.15 -4.68
C ALA A 110 14.76 4.89 -3.74
N LEU A 111 15.53 5.85 -4.23
CA LEU A 111 16.39 6.73 -3.44
C LEU A 111 15.75 8.09 -3.13
N GLY A 112 14.51 8.29 -3.59
CA GLY A 112 13.78 9.54 -3.42
C GLY A 112 14.15 10.64 -4.40
N ASN A 113 14.88 10.32 -5.47
CA ASN A 113 15.16 11.27 -6.54
C ASN A 113 13.94 11.47 -7.42
N PRO A 114 13.59 12.70 -7.81
CA PRO A 114 12.46 12.97 -8.67
C PRO A 114 12.69 12.42 -10.09
N ILE A 115 11.69 11.75 -10.63
CA ILE A 115 11.69 11.20 -11.99
C ILE A 115 10.52 11.71 -12.84
N ASP A 116 9.80 12.71 -12.33
CA ASP A 116 8.60 13.30 -12.94
C ASP A 116 8.87 14.54 -13.81
N GLY A 117 10.11 14.96 -13.90
CA GLY A 117 10.50 16.16 -14.67
C GLY A 117 10.09 17.50 -14.04
N LYS A 118 9.56 17.50 -12.81
CA LYS A 118 9.11 18.71 -12.10
C LYS A 118 10.23 19.41 -11.29
N GLY A 119 11.48 19.06 -11.52
CA GLY A 119 12.63 19.63 -10.83
C GLY A 119 12.96 19.00 -9.48
N PRO A 120 13.98 19.48 -8.78
CA PRO A 120 14.46 18.91 -7.52
C PRO A 120 13.43 19.06 -6.39
N ILE A 121 13.49 18.13 -5.42
CA ILE A 121 12.68 18.16 -4.21
C ILE A 121 13.53 18.68 -3.06
N HIS A 122 13.10 19.77 -2.45
CA HIS A 122 13.79 20.38 -1.30
C HIS A 122 13.14 19.91 0.01
N ALA A 123 13.32 18.64 0.34
CA ALA A 123 12.83 18.10 1.60
C ALA A 123 13.70 18.53 2.77
N ALA A 124 13.08 19.04 3.82
CA ALA A 124 13.77 19.49 5.02
C ALA A 124 14.31 18.33 5.88
N ARG A 125 13.82 17.12 5.67
CA ARG A 125 14.14 15.94 6.48
C ARG A 125 14.46 14.73 5.60
N ARG A 126 15.33 13.87 6.14
CA ARG A 126 15.63 12.55 5.58
C ARG A 126 15.39 11.49 6.66
N ALA A 127 15.01 10.31 6.26
CA ALA A 127 14.78 9.18 7.16
C ALA A 127 15.47 7.92 6.63
N ARG A 128 15.99 7.10 7.52
CA ARG A 128 16.56 5.79 7.17
C ARG A 128 15.47 4.91 6.56
N VAL A 129 15.83 4.18 5.52
CA VAL A 129 14.88 3.32 4.81
C VAL A 129 14.53 2.05 5.58
N ASP A 130 15.49 1.49 6.29
CA ASP A 130 15.29 0.29 7.11
C ASP A 130 15.44 0.64 8.60
N VAL A 131 14.33 0.67 9.29
CA VAL A 131 14.24 0.98 10.71
C VAL A 131 13.36 -0.06 11.40
N LYS A 132 13.59 -0.22 12.70
CA LYS A 132 12.79 -1.13 13.52
C LYS A 132 11.35 -0.62 13.61
N ALA A 133 10.39 -1.54 13.45
CA ALA A 133 8.97 -1.24 13.63
C ALA A 133 8.67 -0.72 15.06
N PRO A 134 7.59 0.07 15.25
CA PRO A 134 7.15 0.49 16.57
C PRO A 134 6.96 -0.71 17.50
N GLY A 135 7.44 -0.59 18.73
CA GLY A 135 7.29 -1.62 19.77
C GLY A 135 5.82 -1.80 20.19
N ILE A 136 5.58 -2.69 21.16
CA ILE A 136 4.22 -3.00 21.65
C ILE A 136 3.59 -1.80 22.36
N ILE A 137 4.36 -1.11 23.20
CA ILE A 137 3.87 -0.03 24.05
C ILE A 137 3.34 1.18 23.26
N PRO A 138 3.99 1.66 22.17
CA PRO A 138 3.49 2.76 21.37
C PRO A 138 2.21 2.45 20.58
N ARG A 139 1.83 1.18 20.42
CA ARG A 139 0.69 0.76 19.59
C ARG A 139 -0.63 0.91 20.31
N LYS A 140 -1.67 1.19 19.54
CA LYS A 140 -3.07 1.11 19.94
C LYS A 140 -3.80 0.15 19.01
N SER A 141 -4.79 -0.58 19.52
CA SER A 141 -5.62 -1.45 18.68
C SER A 141 -6.32 -0.65 17.58
N VAL A 142 -6.38 -1.21 16.39
CA VAL A 142 -7.06 -0.60 15.24
C VAL A 142 -8.56 -0.52 15.51
N HIS A 143 -9.12 0.69 15.39
CA HIS A 143 -10.54 0.99 15.69
C HIS A 143 -11.14 2.08 14.81
N GLU A 144 -10.33 2.77 14.00
CA GLU A 144 -10.80 3.82 13.10
C GLU A 144 -10.95 3.26 11.69
N PRO A 145 -12.10 3.46 11.01
CA PRO A 145 -12.30 2.99 9.65
C PRO A 145 -11.35 3.67 8.65
N MET A 146 -10.85 2.89 7.69
CA MET A 146 -10.25 3.36 6.46
C MET A 146 -11.12 2.90 5.29
N SER A 147 -11.98 3.78 4.79
CA SER A 147 -12.90 3.44 3.71
C SER A 147 -12.18 3.34 2.37
N THR A 148 -12.43 2.27 1.65
CA THR A 148 -11.92 2.06 0.29
C THR A 148 -12.82 2.68 -0.78
N GLY A 149 -14.07 2.99 -0.44
CA GLY A 149 -15.09 3.41 -1.40
C GLY A 149 -15.69 2.26 -2.20
N LEU A 150 -15.27 1.03 -1.94
CA LEU A 150 -15.78 -0.18 -2.60
C LEU A 150 -16.74 -0.93 -1.68
N LYS A 151 -18.00 -1.06 -2.10
CA LYS A 151 -19.07 -1.69 -1.32
C LYS A 151 -18.69 -3.09 -0.82
N ALA A 152 -18.11 -3.91 -1.71
CA ALA A 152 -17.72 -5.27 -1.37
C ALA A 152 -16.66 -5.33 -0.26
N ILE A 153 -15.74 -4.38 -0.23
CA ILE A 153 -14.66 -4.35 0.77
C ILE A 153 -15.16 -3.72 2.06
N ASP A 154 -15.69 -2.51 2.00
CA ASP A 154 -16.10 -1.76 3.19
C ASP A 154 -17.21 -2.47 3.99
N ALA A 155 -18.08 -3.23 3.30
CA ALA A 155 -19.14 -4.01 3.95
C ALA A 155 -18.68 -5.37 4.49
N LEU A 156 -17.82 -6.10 3.76
CA LEU A 156 -17.51 -7.51 4.04
C LEU A 156 -16.13 -7.74 4.65
N ILE A 157 -15.16 -6.87 4.30
CA ILE A 157 -13.74 -7.01 4.66
C ILE A 157 -13.23 -5.63 5.09
N PRO A 158 -13.79 -5.03 6.15
CA PRO A 158 -13.47 -3.67 6.53
C PRO A 158 -12.02 -3.53 6.95
N ILE A 159 -11.41 -2.41 6.54
CA ILE A 159 -10.04 -2.06 6.82
C ILE A 159 -10.01 -0.88 7.79
N GLY A 160 -9.16 -0.96 8.80
CA GLY A 160 -8.95 0.10 9.77
C GLY A 160 -7.62 0.83 9.57
N ARG A 161 -7.54 2.05 10.08
CA ARG A 161 -6.31 2.86 10.07
C ARG A 161 -5.24 2.22 10.93
N GLY A 162 -4.13 1.82 10.32
CA GLY A 162 -3.04 1.09 10.97
C GLY A 162 -3.07 -0.42 10.75
N GLN A 163 -4.05 -0.94 10.02
CA GLN A 163 -4.17 -2.35 9.65
C GLN A 163 -3.28 -2.68 8.44
N ARG A 164 -2.86 -3.94 8.36
CA ARG A 164 -2.22 -4.54 7.18
C ARG A 164 -3.21 -5.48 6.52
N GLU A 165 -3.73 -5.12 5.36
CA GLU A 165 -4.68 -5.95 4.62
C GLU A 165 -4.10 -6.32 3.26
N LEU A 166 -3.92 -7.62 3.03
CA LEU A 166 -3.33 -8.14 1.82
C LEU A 166 -4.34 -8.13 0.66
N ILE A 167 -3.92 -7.65 -0.50
CA ILE A 167 -4.67 -7.83 -1.76
C ILE A 167 -3.95 -8.92 -2.56
N ILE A 168 -4.61 -10.04 -2.77
CA ILE A 168 -4.01 -11.22 -3.38
C ILE A 168 -4.87 -11.78 -4.52
N GLY A 169 -4.24 -12.23 -5.58
CA GLY A 169 -4.89 -12.83 -6.75
C GLY A 169 -3.99 -12.90 -7.97
N ASP A 170 -4.46 -13.57 -9.01
CA ASP A 170 -3.73 -13.73 -10.27
C ASP A 170 -3.58 -12.41 -11.03
N ARG A 171 -2.79 -12.44 -12.10
CA ARG A 171 -2.64 -11.29 -12.99
C ARG A 171 -3.99 -10.80 -13.52
N GLN A 172 -4.15 -9.48 -13.63
CA GLN A 172 -5.32 -8.82 -14.22
C GLN A 172 -6.65 -9.11 -13.51
N THR A 173 -6.64 -9.53 -12.25
CA THR A 173 -7.86 -9.72 -11.43
C THR A 173 -8.38 -8.45 -10.78
N GLY A 174 -7.71 -7.32 -10.99
CA GLY A 174 -8.15 -6.01 -10.47
C GLY A 174 -7.46 -5.56 -9.18
N LYS A 175 -6.32 -6.16 -8.78
CA LYS A 175 -5.57 -5.76 -7.57
C LYS A 175 -5.21 -4.28 -7.56
N THR A 176 -4.56 -3.80 -8.62
CA THR A 176 -4.18 -2.39 -8.79
C THR A 176 -5.41 -1.47 -8.86
N ALA A 177 -6.53 -1.94 -9.43
CA ALA A 177 -7.78 -1.18 -9.49
C ALA A 177 -8.34 -0.90 -8.09
N ILE A 178 -8.34 -1.89 -7.19
CA ILE A 178 -8.75 -1.70 -5.79
C ILE A 178 -7.85 -0.68 -5.09
N ALA A 179 -6.54 -0.79 -5.27
CA ALA A 179 -5.58 0.15 -4.70
C ALA A 179 -5.84 1.59 -5.18
N LEU A 180 -6.07 1.75 -6.48
CA LEU A 180 -6.35 3.04 -7.10
C LEU A 180 -7.66 3.64 -6.60
N ASP A 181 -8.75 2.88 -6.60
CA ASP A 181 -10.04 3.33 -6.10
C ASP A 181 -9.99 3.74 -4.63
N THR A 182 -9.19 3.01 -3.82
CA THR A 182 -8.93 3.35 -2.42
C THR A 182 -8.27 4.72 -2.28
N ILE A 183 -7.26 5.03 -3.13
CA ILE A 183 -6.62 6.35 -3.14
C ILE A 183 -7.62 7.42 -3.57
N LEU A 184 -8.37 7.20 -4.65
CA LEU A 184 -9.35 8.16 -5.16
C LEU A 184 -10.43 8.49 -4.14
N ASN A 185 -10.83 7.52 -3.34
CA ASN A 185 -11.84 7.69 -2.29
C ASN A 185 -11.39 8.63 -1.16
N GLN A 186 -10.11 8.87 -1.00
CA GLN A 186 -9.58 9.76 0.05
C GLN A 186 -9.70 11.24 -0.30
N LYS A 187 -10.08 11.60 -1.52
CA LYS A 187 -10.15 12.99 -1.98
C LYS A 187 -11.04 13.88 -1.09
N PRO A 188 -12.28 13.52 -0.75
CA PRO A 188 -13.14 14.38 0.06
C PRO A 188 -12.56 14.67 1.44
N ILE A 189 -11.92 13.70 2.07
CA ILE A 189 -11.29 13.85 3.38
C ILE A 189 -10.06 14.76 3.29
N ASN A 190 -9.25 14.59 2.25
CA ASN A 190 -8.02 15.39 2.05
C ASN A 190 -8.31 16.83 1.60
N GLN A 191 -9.46 17.10 0.99
CA GLN A 191 -9.92 18.46 0.67
C GLN A 191 -10.54 19.17 1.88
N GLY A 192 -10.86 18.44 2.94
CA GLY A 192 -11.38 19.02 4.20
C GLY A 192 -10.31 19.82 4.95
N THR A 193 -10.75 20.59 5.93
CA THR A 193 -9.90 21.42 6.80
C THR A 193 -9.34 20.67 8.01
N ASP A 194 -9.95 19.54 8.36
CA ASP A 194 -9.53 18.72 9.51
C ASP A 194 -8.29 17.87 9.16
N GLU A 195 -7.14 18.36 9.56
CA GLU A 195 -5.86 17.67 9.32
C GLU A 195 -5.79 16.29 9.98
N SER A 196 -6.48 16.11 11.10
CA SER A 196 -6.52 14.82 11.83
C SER A 196 -7.32 13.74 11.11
N ALA A 197 -8.18 14.13 10.17
CA ALA A 197 -8.97 13.20 9.36
C ALA A 197 -8.26 12.79 8.06
N LYS A 198 -7.32 13.60 7.55
CA LYS A 198 -6.64 13.38 6.27
C LYS A 198 -5.90 12.04 6.24
N LEU A 199 -5.82 11.48 5.04
CA LEU A 199 -5.09 10.25 4.77
C LEU A 199 -4.16 10.48 3.56
N TYR A 200 -2.88 10.60 3.82
CA TYR A 200 -1.85 10.75 2.78
C TYR A 200 -1.49 9.37 2.21
N CYS A 201 -1.35 9.29 0.91
CA CYS A 201 -1.14 8.02 0.22
C CYS A 201 0.28 7.92 -0.32
N VAL A 202 0.88 6.75 -0.19
CA VAL A 202 2.16 6.40 -0.83
C VAL A 202 1.94 5.14 -1.64
N TYR A 203 2.07 5.24 -2.96
CA TYR A 203 1.99 4.09 -3.86
C TYR A 203 3.39 3.70 -4.32
N VAL A 204 3.76 2.47 -4.05
CA VAL A 204 5.05 1.90 -4.44
C VAL A 204 4.86 0.92 -5.59
N ALA A 205 5.32 1.30 -6.78
CA ALA A 205 5.34 0.44 -7.96
C ALA A 205 6.64 -0.34 -8.02
N VAL A 206 6.57 -1.66 -7.92
CA VAL A 206 7.73 -2.55 -7.96
C VAL A 206 7.68 -3.45 -9.19
N GLY A 207 8.68 -3.37 -10.04
CA GLY A 207 8.82 -4.24 -11.20
C GLY A 207 7.70 -4.12 -12.23
N GLN A 208 6.96 -3.03 -12.24
CA GLN A 208 5.91 -2.75 -13.22
C GLN A 208 6.48 -2.12 -14.49
N LYS A 209 5.74 -2.22 -15.59
CA LYS A 209 6.11 -1.52 -16.83
C LYS A 209 6.00 -0.01 -16.63
N ARG A 210 6.94 0.75 -17.21
CA ARG A 210 6.91 2.22 -17.17
C ARG A 210 5.59 2.81 -17.68
N SER A 211 5.03 2.23 -18.74
CA SER A 211 3.72 2.64 -19.28
C SER A 211 2.58 2.46 -18.29
N THR A 212 2.59 1.39 -17.49
CA THR A 212 1.58 1.15 -16.45
C THR A 212 1.68 2.19 -15.35
N VAL A 213 2.90 2.49 -14.90
CA VAL A 213 3.14 3.53 -13.88
C VAL A 213 2.71 4.90 -14.41
N ALA A 214 3.07 5.25 -15.64
CA ALA A 214 2.67 6.51 -16.26
C ALA A 214 1.14 6.65 -16.37
N GLN A 215 0.44 5.58 -16.73
CA GLN A 215 -1.02 5.56 -16.77
C GLN A 215 -1.63 5.74 -15.38
N PHE A 216 -1.07 5.10 -14.37
CA PHE A 216 -1.49 5.24 -12.97
C PHE A 216 -1.34 6.70 -12.48
N VAL A 217 -0.18 7.30 -12.71
CA VAL A 217 0.08 8.72 -12.39
C VAL A 217 -0.94 9.63 -13.06
N LYS A 218 -1.20 9.42 -14.35
CA LYS A 218 -2.16 10.20 -15.12
C LYS A 218 -3.58 10.12 -14.53
N VAL A 219 -4.03 8.92 -14.16
CA VAL A 219 -5.36 8.75 -13.54
C VAL A 219 -5.45 9.49 -12.21
N LEU A 220 -4.42 9.42 -11.36
CA LEU A 220 -4.39 10.17 -10.11
C LEU A 220 -4.42 11.69 -10.35
N GLU A 221 -3.69 12.17 -11.35
CA GLU A 221 -3.65 13.59 -11.71
C GLU A 221 -5.01 14.08 -12.23
N GLU A 222 -5.63 13.36 -13.16
CA GLU A 222 -6.95 13.69 -13.73
C GLU A 222 -8.04 13.74 -12.65
N HIS A 223 -7.96 12.92 -11.62
CA HIS A 223 -8.91 12.91 -10.51
C HIS A 223 -8.51 13.84 -9.34
N GLY A 224 -7.37 14.53 -9.43
CA GLY A 224 -6.86 15.40 -8.35
C GLY A 224 -6.41 14.64 -7.11
N ALA A 225 -6.09 13.37 -7.24
CA ALA A 225 -5.61 12.52 -6.14
C ALA A 225 -4.08 12.52 -6.00
N LEU A 226 -3.36 12.99 -7.01
CA LEU A 226 -1.91 13.11 -6.94
C LEU A 226 -1.45 14.12 -5.88
N GLU A 227 -2.25 15.16 -5.63
CA GLU A 227 -1.94 16.24 -4.67
C GLU A 227 -1.68 15.75 -3.24
N TYR A 228 -2.31 14.65 -2.84
CA TYR A 228 -2.11 14.03 -1.52
C TYR A 228 -1.39 12.67 -1.60
N SER A 229 -0.75 12.39 -2.72
CA SER A 229 -0.10 11.10 -2.97
C SER A 229 1.39 11.28 -3.31
N ILE A 230 2.19 10.30 -2.91
CA ILE A 230 3.59 10.13 -3.30
C ILE A 230 3.67 8.84 -4.10
N ILE A 231 4.37 8.86 -5.24
CA ILE A 231 4.60 7.67 -6.04
C ILE A 231 6.08 7.34 -6.03
N VAL A 232 6.40 6.14 -5.57
CA VAL A 232 7.76 5.58 -5.58
C VAL A 232 7.80 4.50 -6.64
N ALA A 233 8.63 4.67 -7.66
CA ALA A 233 8.69 3.74 -8.78
C ALA A 233 10.07 3.11 -8.92
N ALA A 234 10.10 1.77 -8.88
CA ALA A 234 11.21 0.95 -9.34
C ALA A 234 10.64 -0.01 -10.40
N THR A 235 10.78 0.36 -11.66
CA THR A 235 10.14 -0.32 -12.79
C THR A 235 10.85 -1.61 -13.18
N ALA A 236 10.27 -2.39 -14.08
CA ALA A 236 10.87 -3.65 -14.56
C ALA A 236 12.21 -3.45 -15.28
N SER A 237 12.53 -2.24 -15.74
CA SER A 237 13.80 -1.90 -16.35
C SER A 237 14.86 -1.41 -15.37
N ASP A 238 14.48 -1.20 -14.11
CA ASP A 238 15.42 -0.77 -13.08
C ASP A 238 16.12 -1.99 -12.45
N PRO A 239 17.37 -1.85 -11.98
CA PRO A 239 18.12 -2.92 -11.37
C PRO A 239 17.40 -3.53 -10.16
N ALA A 240 17.64 -4.81 -9.88
CA ALA A 240 17.05 -5.53 -8.75
C ALA A 240 17.24 -4.82 -7.40
N PRO A 241 18.39 -4.20 -7.10
CA PRO A 241 18.56 -3.41 -5.86
C PRO A 241 17.56 -2.27 -5.70
N MET A 242 17.19 -1.59 -6.79
CA MET A 242 16.18 -0.53 -6.75
C MET A 242 14.78 -1.09 -6.47
N GLN A 243 14.43 -2.23 -7.05
CA GLN A 243 13.15 -2.91 -6.81
C GLN A 243 13.07 -3.46 -5.38
N PHE A 244 14.17 -3.92 -4.83
CA PHE A 244 14.29 -4.34 -3.43
C PHE A 244 14.07 -3.17 -2.46
N LEU A 245 14.72 -2.03 -2.73
CA LEU A 245 14.73 -0.87 -1.83
C LEU A 245 13.41 -0.09 -1.84
N ALA A 246 12.72 0.00 -2.98
CA ALA A 246 11.55 0.85 -3.17
C ALA A 246 10.46 0.70 -2.11
N PRO A 247 10.04 -0.51 -1.68
CA PRO A 247 9.07 -0.66 -0.61
C PRO A 247 9.53 -0.08 0.73
N PHE A 248 10.79 -0.24 1.08
CA PHE A 248 11.37 0.34 2.30
C PHE A 248 11.45 1.86 2.23
N ALA A 249 11.83 2.41 1.08
CA ALA A 249 11.86 3.84 0.83
C ALA A 249 10.47 4.46 0.96
N GLY A 250 9.48 3.87 0.29
CA GLY A 250 8.09 4.31 0.40
C GLY A 250 7.56 4.22 1.82
N CYS A 251 7.91 3.14 2.55
CA CYS A 251 7.53 2.98 3.95
C CYS A 251 8.09 4.11 4.83
N ALA A 252 9.35 4.48 4.65
CA ALA A 252 9.96 5.61 5.38
C ALA A 252 9.24 6.94 5.08
N MET A 253 8.81 7.16 3.83
CA MET A 253 7.99 8.31 3.45
C MET A 253 6.61 8.30 4.13
N GLY A 254 5.97 7.13 4.21
CA GLY A 254 4.69 6.96 4.88
C GLY A 254 4.77 7.11 6.40
N GLU A 255 5.85 6.64 7.02
CA GLU A 255 6.11 6.77 8.46
C GLU A 255 6.24 8.22 8.91
N TYR A 256 6.72 9.12 8.03
CA TYR A 256 6.73 10.54 8.33
C TYR A 256 5.36 11.04 8.75
N PHE A 257 4.29 10.65 8.07
CA PHE A 257 2.93 11.04 8.44
C PHE A 257 2.50 10.42 9.76
N ARG A 258 2.71 9.11 9.93
CA ARG A 258 2.39 8.39 11.18
C ARG A 258 3.07 9.03 12.40
N ASP A 259 4.37 9.28 12.30
CA ASP A 259 5.18 9.73 13.43
C ASP A 259 4.99 11.23 13.76
N ASN A 260 4.33 11.97 12.87
CA ASN A 260 3.93 13.36 13.11
C ASN A 260 2.42 13.51 13.40
N GLY A 261 1.76 12.45 13.88
CA GLY A 261 0.36 12.48 14.29
C GLY A 261 -0.66 12.51 13.15
N MET A 262 -0.21 12.27 11.93
CA MET A 262 -1.05 12.20 10.74
C MET A 262 -1.35 10.73 10.36
N HIS A 263 -2.04 10.53 9.25
CA HIS A 263 -2.36 9.19 8.77
C HIS A 263 -1.81 8.98 7.36
N GLY A 264 -1.14 7.84 7.18
CA GLY A 264 -0.60 7.38 5.91
C GLY A 264 -1.27 6.09 5.45
N LEU A 265 -1.40 5.94 4.14
CA LEU A 265 -1.79 4.71 3.45
C LEU A 265 -0.64 4.28 2.54
N MET A 266 -0.12 3.09 2.78
CA MET A 266 0.91 2.47 1.96
C MET A 266 0.29 1.42 1.03
N ILE A 267 0.63 1.50 -0.24
CA ILE A 267 0.30 0.45 -1.22
C ILE A 267 1.61 -0.06 -1.81
N TYR A 268 1.85 -1.36 -1.68
CA TYR A 268 3.02 -2.03 -2.24
C TYR A 268 2.60 -2.91 -3.43
N ASP A 269 2.74 -2.43 -4.63
CA ASP A 269 2.29 -3.11 -5.85
C ASP A 269 3.49 -3.49 -6.75
N ASP A 270 4.07 -4.69 -6.59
CA ASP A 270 3.73 -5.76 -5.66
C ASP A 270 4.97 -6.30 -4.92
N LEU A 271 4.72 -6.93 -3.78
CA LEU A 271 5.79 -7.53 -2.97
C LEU A 271 6.30 -8.86 -3.53
N SER A 272 5.57 -9.52 -4.44
CA SER A 272 6.06 -10.71 -5.15
C SER A 272 7.30 -10.37 -5.96
N LYS A 273 7.29 -9.23 -6.67
CA LYS A 273 8.44 -8.77 -7.45
C LYS A 273 9.60 -8.30 -6.57
N GLN A 274 9.31 -7.69 -5.42
CA GLN A 274 10.35 -7.39 -4.43
C GLN A 274 11.05 -8.68 -3.98
N ALA A 275 10.30 -9.73 -3.68
CA ALA A 275 10.87 -11.02 -3.28
C ALA A 275 11.74 -11.63 -4.39
N VAL A 276 11.30 -11.54 -5.65
CA VAL A 276 12.09 -11.98 -6.80
C VAL A 276 13.39 -11.20 -6.95
N ALA A 277 13.34 -9.86 -6.80
CA ALA A 277 14.53 -9.02 -6.82
C ALA A 277 15.50 -9.39 -5.68
N TYR A 278 14.99 -9.63 -4.49
CA TYR A 278 15.79 -10.05 -3.35
C TYR A 278 16.41 -11.44 -3.54
N ARG A 279 15.67 -12.38 -4.13
CA ARG A 279 16.20 -13.70 -4.54
C ARG A 279 17.34 -13.55 -5.52
N GLN A 280 17.19 -12.74 -6.56
CA GLN A 280 18.23 -12.47 -7.55
C GLN A 280 19.50 -11.93 -6.88
N MET A 281 19.39 -10.89 -6.08
CA MET A 281 20.52 -10.31 -5.35
C MET A 281 21.19 -11.31 -4.42
N SER A 282 20.41 -12.10 -3.69
CA SER A 282 20.92 -13.09 -2.73
C SER A 282 21.70 -14.20 -3.42
N LEU A 283 21.23 -14.67 -4.57
CA LEU A 283 21.95 -15.68 -5.36
C LEU A 283 23.26 -15.13 -5.93
N LEU A 284 23.27 -13.91 -6.43
CA LEU A 284 24.47 -13.24 -6.94
C LEU A 284 25.51 -12.99 -5.82
N LEU A 285 25.02 -12.69 -4.61
CA LEU A 285 25.86 -12.58 -3.40
C LEU A 285 26.25 -13.95 -2.82
N ARG A 286 25.92 -15.05 -3.48
CA ARG A 286 26.21 -16.44 -3.06
C ARG A 286 25.61 -16.82 -1.71
N ARG A 287 24.52 -16.22 -1.30
CA ARG A 287 23.75 -16.66 -0.14
C ARG A 287 23.11 -18.02 -0.42
N PRO A 288 23.12 -18.96 0.52
CA PRO A 288 22.53 -20.28 0.28
C PRO A 288 21.03 -20.17 0.00
N PRO A 289 20.53 -20.78 -1.09
CA PRO A 289 19.11 -20.78 -1.40
C PRO A 289 18.32 -21.75 -0.52
N GLY A 290 17.09 -21.37 -0.16
CA GLY A 290 16.10 -22.21 0.49
C GLY A 290 14.97 -22.64 -0.46
N ARG A 291 13.76 -22.70 0.06
CA ARG A 291 12.55 -23.08 -0.71
C ARG A 291 12.36 -22.13 -1.91
N GLU A 292 12.07 -22.68 -3.08
CA GLU A 292 11.90 -21.95 -4.34
C GLU A 292 13.08 -21.00 -4.68
N ALA A 293 14.29 -21.38 -4.22
CA ALA A 293 15.52 -20.59 -4.32
C ALA A 293 15.50 -19.22 -3.64
N TYR A 294 14.53 -18.94 -2.78
CA TYR A 294 14.54 -17.75 -1.93
C TYR A 294 15.55 -17.90 -0.80
N PRO A 295 16.19 -16.81 -0.35
CA PRO A 295 17.06 -16.86 0.82
C PRO A 295 16.24 -17.13 2.09
N GLY A 296 16.89 -17.71 3.12
CA GLY A 296 16.21 -18.11 4.35
C GLY A 296 15.55 -16.98 5.13
N ASP A 297 15.94 -15.74 4.87
CA ASP A 297 15.41 -14.54 5.53
C ASP A 297 14.33 -13.81 4.70
N VAL A 298 13.77 -14.42 3.64
CA VAL A 298 12.73 -13.78 2.83
C VAL A 298 11.45 -13.50 3.62
N PHE A 299 11.11 -14.32 4.61
CA PHE A 299 10.01 -14.03 5.54
C PHE A 299 10.30 -12.74 6.32
N TYR A 300 11.51 -12.60 6.84
CA TYR A 300 11.93 -11.41 7.57
C TYR A 300 11.97 -10.15 6.69
N LEU A 301 12.27 -10.28 5.39
CA LEU A 301 12.17 -9.19 4.43
C LEU A 301 10.78 -8.51 4.48
N HIS A 302 9.73 -9.29 4.36
CA HIS A 302 8.36 -8.79 4.34
C HIS A 302 7.83 -8.46 5.75
N SER A 303 8.18 -9.26 6.76
CA SER A 303 7.70 -9.01 8.11
C SER A 303 8.26 -7.72 8.71
N ARG A 304 9.56 -7.43 8.56
CA ARG A 304 10.13 -6.18 9.06
C ARG A 304 9.62 -4.94 8.33
N LEU A 305 9.19 -5.08 7.07
CA LEU A 305 8.53 -4.03 6.31
C LEU A 305 7.10 -3.79 6.81
N LEU A 306 6.28 -4.85 6.84
CA LEU A 306 4.85 -4.76 7.12
C LEU A 306 4.54 -4.48 8.59
N GLU A 307 5.38 -4.92 9.52
CA GLU A 307 5.23 -4.58 10.93
C GLU A 307 5.38 -3.09 11.24
N ARG A 308 5.94 -2.31 10.33
CA ARG A 308 6.03 -0.84 10.44
C ARG A 308 4.67 -0.16 10.29
N ALA A 309 3.70 -0.81 9.63
CA ALA A 309 2.32 -0.35 9.59
C ALA A 309 1.67 -0.60 10.96
N ALA A 310 1.18 0.46 11.57
CA ALA A 310 0.60 0.42 12.91
C ALA A 310 -0.28 1.65 13.18
N LYS A 311 -1.17 1.53 14.15
CA LYS A 311 -1.85 2.65 14.82
C LYS A 311 -1.08 2.97 16.09
N LEU A 312 -0.66 4.22 16.26
CA LEU A 312 -0.01 4.69 17.46
C LEU A 312 -1.02 5.17 18.50
N ASN A 313 -0.62 5.10 19.77
CA ASN A 313 -1.41 5.58 20.89
C ASN A 313 -1.31 7.12 21.04
N GLU A 314 -2.09 7.69 21.94
CA GLU A 314 -2.18 9.13 22.17
C GLU A 314 -0.84 9.74 22.63
N ALA A 315 -0.09 9.03 23.47
CA ALA A 315 1.23 9.47 23.92
C ALA A 315 2.25 9.60 22.77
N ASN A 316 1.99 8.93 21.65
CA ASN A 316 2.82 8.96 20.44
C ASN A 316 2.14 9.67 19.25
N GLY A 317 1.20 10.57 19.54
CA GLY A 317 0.57 11.46 18.55
C GLY A 317 -0.62 10.88 17.80
N SER A 318 -1.11 9.68 18.14
CA SER A 318 -2.29 9.04 17.53
C SER A 318 -2.23 8.83 16.01
N GLY A 319 -1.07 8.96 15.39
CA GLY A 319 -0.89 8.72 13.96
C GLY A 319 -1.10 7.26 13.57
N SER A 320 -1.24 7.01 12.28
CA SER A 320 -1.36 5.64 11.76
C SER A 320 -0.67 5.47 10.41
N LEU A 321 -0.23 4.25 10.13
CA LEU A 321 0.22 3.83 8.81
C LEU A 321 -0.50 2.53 8.48
N THR A 322 -1.37 2.59 7.49
CA THR A 322 -2.13 1.44 6.96
C THR A 322 -1.39 0.87 5.77
N ALA A 323 -1.28 -0.44 5.67
CA ALA A 323 -0.60 -1.09 4.55
C ALA A 323 -1.55 -1.98 3.75
N LEU A 324 -1.53 -1.80 2.43
CA LEU A 324 -2.17 -2.66 1.45
C LEU A 324 -1.08 -3.31 0.57
N PRO A 325 -0.40 -4.36 1.06
CA PRO A 325 0.51 -5.12 0.22
C PRO A 325 -0.27 -5.88 -0.85
N VAL A 326 0.30 -5.94 -2.04
CA VAL A 326 -0.23 -6.71 -3.16
C VAL A 326 0.67 -7.92 -3.40
N ILE A 327 0.07 -9.09 -3.53
CA ILE A 327 0.74 -10.34 -3.91
C ILE A 327 0.08 -10.90 -5.17
N GLU A 328 0.92 -11.29 -6.13
CA GLU A 328 0.49 -11.98 -7.33
C GLU A 328 0.57 -13.49 -7.14
N THR A 329 -0.53 -14.19 -7.40
CA THR A 329 -0.58 -15.65 -7.45
C THR A 329 -0.50 -16.15 -8.90
N GLN A 330 -0.31 -17.45 -9.06
CA GLN A 330 -0.40 -18.15 -10.32
C GLN A 330 -1.44 -19.27 -10.17
N ALA A 331 -2.39 -19.34 -11.09
CA ALA A 331 -3.48 -20.32 -11.06
C ALA A 331 -4.26 -20.36 -9.73
N ASN A 332 -4.46 -19.18 -9.10
CA ASN A 332 -5.09 -19.01 -7.78
C ASN A 332 -4.41 -19.78 -6.64
N ASP A 333 -3.14 -20.19 -6.80
CA ASP A 333 -2.42 -20.93 -5.76
C ASP A 333 -1.93 -20.01 -4.63
N VAL A 334 -2.70 -19.99 -3.54
CA VAL A 334 -2.34 -19.28 -2.30
C VAL A 334 -1.41 -20.08 -1.39
N SER A 335 -1.12 -21.34 -1.72
CA SER A 335 -0.24 -22.23 -0.94
C SER A 335 1.23 -22.09 -1.31
N ALA A 336 1.56 -21.32 -2.35
CA ALA A 336 2.91 -20.98 -2.74
C ALA A 336 3.67 -20.25 -1.62
N TYR A 337 4.99 -20.24 -1.68
CA TYR A 337 5.83 -19.82 -0.56
C TYR A 337 5.62 -18.35 -0.16
N ILE A 338 5.70 -17.42 -1.10
CA ILE A 338 5.55 -15.99 -0.80
C ILE A 338 4.12 -15.63 -0.39
N PRO A 339 3.04 -16.09 -1.06
CA PRO A 339 1.67 -15.88 -0.61
C PRO A 339 1.43 -16.33 0.83
N THR A 340 1.84 -17.55 1.18
CA THR A 340 1.68 -18.10 2.53
C THR A 340 2.38 -17.25 3.60
N ASN A 341 3.59 -16.79 3.31
CA ASN A 341 4.34 -15.92 4.22
C ASN A 341 3.60 -14.61 4.47
N VAL A 342 3.13 -13.93 3.42
CA VAL A 342 2.50 -12.63 3.56
C VAL A 342 1.12 -12.74 4.20
N ILE A 343 0.34 -13.78 3.91
CA ILE A 343 -0.94 -14.06 4.60
C ILE A 343 -0.72 -14.18 6.11
N SER A 344 0.37 -14.81 6.54
CA SER A 344 0.66 -14.97 7.98
C SER A 344 1.10 -13.66 8.67
N ILE A 345 1.71 -12.73 7.92
CA ILE A 345 2.19 -11.45 8.46
C ILE A 345 1.04 -10.43 8.56
N THR A 346 0.06 -10.50 7.67
CA THR A 346 -1.02 -9.51 7.54
C THR A 346 -2.20 -9.77 8.46
N ASP A 347 -3.02 -8.76 8.68
CA ASP A 347 -4.21 -8.79 9.54
C ASP A 347 -5.48 -9.21 8.76
N GLY A 348 -5.31 -9.86 7.65
CA GLY A 348 -6.34 -10.35 6.76
C GLY A 348 -5.95 -10.24 5.29
N GLN A 349 -6.85 -10.70 4.42
CA GLN A 349 -6.64 -10.69 2.97
C GLN A 349 -7.94 -10.45 2.20
N ILE A 350 -7.81 -9.75 1.10
CA ILE A 350 -8.80 -9.61 0.03
C ILE A 350 -8.36 -10.54 -1.10
N PHE A 351 -9.03 -11.66 -1.24
CA PHE A 351 -8.73 -12.64 -2.28
C PHE A 351 -9.54 -12.37 -3.54
N LEU A 352 -8.84 -12.10 -4.65
CA LEU A 352 -9.43 -11.88 -5.97
C LEU A 352 -9.33 -13.14 -6.81
N GLU A 353 -10.47 -13.62 -7.28
CA GLU A 353 -10.60 -14.87 -8.00
C GLU A 353 -10.80 -14.63 -9.50
N THR A 354 -10.02 -15.34 -10.32
CA THR A 354 -10.02 -15.20 -11.77
C THR A 354 -11.39 -15.57 -12.38
N ASP A 355 -12.03 -16.62 -11.88
CA ASP A 355 -13.32 -17.08 -12.38
C ASP A 355 -14.42 -16.04 -12.14
N LEU A 356 -14.45 -15.41 -10.98
CA LEU A 356 -15.38 -14.32 -10.68
C LEU A 356 -15.15 -13.11 -11.60
N PHE A 357 -13.89 -12.80 -11.89
CA PHE A 357 -13.55 -11.69 -12.79
C PHE A 357 -14.08 -11.92 -14.20
N TYR A 358 -13.93 -13.13 -14.74
CA TYR A 358 -14.44 -13.47 -16.08
C TYR A 358 -15.95 -13.62 -16.11
N GLN A 359 -16.60 -13.97 -15.01
CA GLN A 359 -18.06 -13.93 -14.87
C GLN A 359 -18.63 -12.49 -14.80
N GLY A 360 -17.77 -11.47 -14.85
CA GLY A 360 -18.19 -10.07 -14.77
C GLY A 360 -18.50 -9.59 -13.35
N ILE A 361 -18.13 -10.35 -12.33
CA ILE A 361 -18.22 -9.92 -10.92
C ILE A 361 -16.97 -9.09 -10.62
N ARG A 362 -17.14 -7.76 -10.56
CA ARG A 362 -16.04 -6.80 -10.35
C ARG A 362 -16.44 -5.78 -9.29
N PRO A 363 -15.63 -5.63 -8.23
CA PRO A 363 -14.39 -6.35 -7.92
C PRO A 363 -14.62 -7.85 -7.70
N ALA A 364 -13.64 -8.66 -8.14
CA ALA A 364 -13.73 -10.12 -8.15
C ALA A 364 -13.42 -10.75 -6.78
N VAL A 365 -13.99 -10.19 -5.73
CA VAL A 365 -13.72 -10.57 -4.35
C VAL A 365 -14.37 -11.91 -4.00
N ASN A 366 -13.54 -12.88 -3.64
CA ASN A 366 -14.03 -14.13 -3.06
C ASN A 366 -14.36 -13.92 -1.57
N VAL A 367 -15.64 -13.78 -1.25
CA VAL A 367 -16.14 -13.48 0.11
C VAL A 367 -15.79 -14.59 1.12
N GLY A 368 -15.69 -15.84 0.65
CA GLY A 368 -15.39 -16.99 1.53
C GLY A 368 -13.93 -17.04 1.96
N LEU A 369 -13.00 -16.68 1.08
CA LEU A 369 -11.57 -16.72 1.34
C LEU A 369 -11.03 -15.40 1.86
N SER A 370 -11.80 -14.31 1.75
CA SER A 370 -11.41 -12.98 2.20
C SER A 370 -11.79 -12.76 3.65
N VAL A 371 -10.85 -12.23 4.42
CA VAL A 371 -11.00 -12.05 5.88
C VAL A 371 -10.35 -10.75 6.31
N SER A 372 -11.03 -9.99 7.16
CA SER A 372 -10.44 -8.92 7.98
C SER A 372 -10.40 -9.38 9.44
N ARG A 373 -9.21 -9.46 10.02
CA ARG A 373 -9.06 -9.85 11.44
C ARG A 373 -9.48 -8.74 12.40
N VAL A 374 -9.47 -7.50 11.96
CA VAL A 374 -10.01 -6.36 12.71
C VAL A 374 -11.53 -6.35 12.66
N GLY A 375 -12.09 -6.68 11.52
CA GLY A 375 -13.52 -6.88 11.33
C GLY A 375 -14.35 -5.62 11.64
N SER A 376 -15.47 -5.79 12.28
CA SER A 376 -16.44 -4.72 12.54
C SER A 376 -15.91 -3.60 13.46
N SER A 377 -14.76 -3.78 14.12
CA SER A 377 -14.10 -2.70 14.86
C SER A 377 -13.60 -1.59 13.94
N ALA A 378 -13.36 -1.91 12.66
CA ALA A 378 -12.97 -0.99 11.60
C ALA A 378 -14.17 -0.45 10.78
N GLN A 379 -15.39 -0.62 11.25
CA GLN A 379 -16.59 -0.09 10.61
C GLN A 379 -17.23 1.02 11.41
N THR A 380 -17.87 1.98 10.71
CA THR A 380 -18.78 2.91 11.35
C THR A 380 -19.98 2.16 11.94
N LYS A 381 -20.63 2.72 12.96
CA LYS A 381 -21.83 2.10 13.54
C LYS A 381 -22.94 1.92 12.49
N ALA A 382 -23.07 2.88 11.56
CA ALA A 382 -24.04 2.81 10.47
C ALA A 382 -23.78 1.61 9.57
N MET A 383 -22.54 1.42 9.10
CA MET A 383 -22.17 0.29 8.25
C MET A 383 -22.35 -1.05 8.98
N LYS A 384 -21.95 -1.12 10.24
CA LYS A 384 -22.10 -2.33 11.05
C LYS A 384 -23.55 -2.75 11.20
N LYS A 385 -24.51 -1.80 11.35
CA LYS A 385 -25.93 -2.07 11.44
C LYS A 385 -26.50 -2.69 10.15
N VAL A 386 -26.09 -2.21 8.99
CA VAL A 386 -26.63 -2.66 7.70
C VAL A 386 -25.86 -3.86 7.13
N ALA A 387 -24.56 -3.95 7.31
CA ALA A 387 -23.72 -4.98 6.70
C ALA A 387 -23.58 -6.24 7.55
N GLY A 388 -24.01 -6.23 8.80
CA GLY A 388 -23.76 -7.34 9.75
C GLY A 388 -24.28 -8.72 9.30
N ARG A 389 -25.32 -8.75 8.47
CA ARG A 389 -25.94 -9.99 7.97
C ARG A 389 -25.44 -10.40 6.58
N ILE A 390 -24.96 -9.46 5.78
CA ILE A 390 -24.69 -9.68 4.35
C ILE A 390 -23.66 -10.78 4.10
N LYS A 391 -22.62 -10.85 4.94
CA LYS A 391 -21.57 -11.88 4.80
C LYS A 391 -22.14 -13.28 5.01
N GLY A 392 -23.00 -13.47 6.01
CA GLY A 392 -23.69 -14.74 6.27
C GLY A 392 -24.65 -15.12 5.15
N GLU A 393 -25.45 -14.18 4.66
CA GLU A 393 -26.37 -14.40 3.54
C GLU A 393 -25.63 -14.78 2.25
N LEU A 394 -24.52 -14.13 1.93
CA LEU A 394 -23.69 -14.48 0.78
C LEU A 394 -22.97 -15.82 0.94
N ALA A 395 -22.56 -16.19 2.15
CA ALA A 395 -21.97 -17.50 2.40
C ALA A 395 -23.00 -18.62 2.17
N GLN A 396 -24.20 -18.48 2.71
CA GLN A 396 -25.32 -19.43 2.49
C GLN A 396 -25.71 -19.48 1.01
N TYR A 397 -25.78 -18.33 0.33
CA TYR A 397 -26.05 -18.29 -1.11
C TYR A 397 -25.04 -19.10 -1.91
N ARG A 398 -23.74 -18.94 -1.65
CA ARG A 398 -22.68 -19.67 -2.38
C ARG A 398 -22.77 -21.19 -2.15
N GLU A 399 -23.03 -21.60 -0.92
CA GLU A 399 -23.24 -23.01 -0.58
C GLU A 399 -24.43 -23.57 -1.33
N MET A 400 -25.59 -22.91 -1.26
CA MET A 400 -26.80 -23.36 -1.93
C MET A 400 -26.71 -23.26 -3.47
N ALA A 401 -26.03 -22.29 -4.01
CA ALA A 401 -25.81 -22.15 -5.45
C ALA A 401 -25.02 -23.34 -6.03
N ALA A 402 -24.05 -23.87 -5.27
CA ALA A 402 -23.33 -25.09 -5.65
C ALA A 402 -24.24 -26.31 -5.69
N PHE A 403 -25.13 -26.48 -4.71
CA PHE A 403 -26.10 -27.55 -4.69
C PHE A 403 -27.20 -27.44 -5.76
N ALA A 404 -27.63 -26.19 -6.06
CA ALA A 404 -28.68 -25.94 -7.04
C ALA A 404 -28.30 -26.35 -8.48
N GLN A 405 -27.01 -26.49 -8.78
CA GLN A 405 -26.55 -27.02 -10.06
C GLN A 405 -26.86 -28.49 -10.28
N PHE A 406 -27.13 -29.24 -9.21
CA PHE A 406 -27.34 -30.68 -9.24
C PHE A 406 -28.80 -31.13 -8.92
N GLY A 407 -29.67 -30.19 -8.52
CA GLY A 407 -31.04 -30.49 -8.08
C GLY A 407 -32.11 -29.72 -8.87
N SER A 408 -33.17 -30.40 -9.30
CA SER A 408 -34.28 -29.80 -10.07
C SER A 408 -35.40 -29.21 -9.20
N ASP A 409 -35.57 -29.69 -7.97
CA ASP A 409 -36.67 -29.29 -7.06
C ASP A 409 -36.11 -28.59 -5.82
N LEU A 410 -36.13 -27.26 -5.84
CA LEU A 410 -35.74 -26.45 -4.69
C LEU A 410 -36.98 -25.99 -3.92
N ASP A 411 -36.93 -26.09 -2.60
CA ASP A 411 -37.98 -25.56 -1.72
C ASP A 411 -38.07 -24.03 -1.79
N ALA A 412 -39.19 -23.46 -1.42
CA ALA A 412 -39.45 -22.04 -1.50
C ALA A 412 -38.47 -21.19 -0.66
N THR A 413 -37.90 -21.74 0.42
CA THR A 413 -36.93 -21.05 1.27
C THR A 413 -35.58 -20.96 0.59
N THR A 414 -35.09 -22.06 0.05
CA THR A 414 -33.85 -22.10 -0.74
C THR A 414 -33.94 -21.20 -1.96
N GLN A 415 -35.09 -21.20 -2.64
CA GLN A 415 -35.32 -20.34 -3.81
C GLN A 415 -35.27 -18.83 -3.46
N ARG A 416 -35.83 -18.42 -2.32
CA ARG A 416 -35.73 -17.04 -1.82
C ARG A 416 -34.28 -16.66 -1.48
N LEU A 417 -33.56 -17.59 -0.85
CA LEU A 417 -32.14 -17.38 -0.49
C LEU A 417 -31.27 -17.20 -1.73
N LEU A 418 -31.47 -18.03 -2.76
CA LEU A 418 -30.76 -17.89 -4.04
C LEU A 418 -31.13 -16.59 -4.75
N ASN A 419 -32.42 -16.24 -4.72
CA ASN A 419 -32.91 -14.98 -5.28
C ASN A 419 -32.26 -13.77 -4.59
N ARG A 420 -32.26 -13.72 -3.26
CA ARG A 420 -31.63 -12.66 -2.46
C ARG A 420 -30.14 -12.59 -2.69
N GLY A 421 -29.43 -13.71 -2.62
CA GLY A 421 -27.97 -13.76 -2.77
C GLY A 421 -27.49 -13.31 -4.15
N SER A 422 -28.21 -13.66 -5.22
CA SER A 422 -27.90 -13.20 -6.57
C SER A 422 -28.04 -11.67 -6.71
N ARG A 423 -29.07 -11.06 -6.10
CA ARG A 423 -29.23 -9.58 -6.11
C ARG A 423 -28.18 -8.89 -5.27
N LEU A 424 -27.82 -9.44 -4.10
CA LEU A 424 -26.74 -8.89 -3.28
C LEU A 424 -25.41 -8.97 -4.02
N THR A 425 -25.12 -10.05 -4.73
CA THR A 425 -23.91 -10.18 -5.55
C THR A 425 -23.89 -9.13 -6.67
N GLU A 426 -25.02 -8.90 -7.33
CA GLU A 426 -25.13 -7.86 -8.35
C GLU A 426 -24.98 -6.44 -7.79
N LEU A 427 -25.59 -6.20 -6.60
CA LEU A 427 -25.49 -4.92 -5.91
C LEU A 427 -24.04 -4.57 -5.51
N LEU A 428 -23.23 -5.56 -5.15
CA LEU A 428 -21.84 -5.35 -4.73
C LEU A 428 -20.88 -5.09 -5.91
N LYS A 429 -21.32 -5.31 -7.15
CA LYS A 429 -20.55 -4.91 -8.33
C LYS A 429 -20.38 -3.40 -8.36
N GLN A 430 -19.23 -2.96 -8.79
CA GLN A 430 -18.90 -1.53 -8.85
C GLN A 430 -17.90 -1.27 -9.97
N ASN A 431 -18.14 -0.22 -10.75
CA ASN A 431 -17.24 0.18 -11.81
C ASN A 431 -15.94 0.76 -11.23
N GLN A 432 -14.86 0.60 -11.95
CA GLN A 432 -13.58 1.23 -11.63
C GLN A 432 -13.72 2.77 -11.69
N PHE A 433 -12.95 3.47 -10.87
CA PHE A 433 -12.97 4.94 -10.74
C PHE A 433 -14.29 5.53 -10.25
N SER A 434 -15.06 4.73 -9.55
CA SER A 434 -16.39 5.12 -9.05
C SER A 434 -16.53 4.77 -7.56
N PRO A 435 -15.62 5.23 -6.69
CA PRO A 435 -15.74 4.98 -5.27
C PRO A 435 -16.99 5.69 -4.70
N LEU A 436 -17.70 5.03 -3.80
CA LEU A 436 -18.87 5.55 -3.11
C LEU A 436 -18.51 6.00 -1.68
N LYS A 437 -19.09 7.10 -1.26
CA LYS A 437 -18.98 7.57 0.13
C LYS A 437 -19.65 6.58 1.07
N ILE A 438 -19.16 6.49 2.31
CA ILE A 438 -19.64 5.48 3.27
C ILE A 438 -21.15 5.63 3.57
N GLU A 439 -21.66 6.85 3.68
CA GLU A 439 -23.08 7.13 3.87
C GLU A 439 -23.96 6.64 2.71
N GLU A 440 -23.45 6.77 1.48
CA GLU A 440 -24.10 6.26 0.27
C GLU A 440 -24.11 4.74 0.24
N GLN A 441 -22.97 4.10 0.58
CA GLN A 441 -22.86 2.65 0.68
C GLN A 441 -23.85 2.09 1.72
N VAL A 442 -23.96 2.73 2.88
CA VAL A 442 -24.92 2.33 3.93
C VAL A 442 -26.35 2.31 3.39
N CYS A 443 -26.75 3.36 2.68
CA CYS A 443 -28.11 3.45 2.13
C CYS A 443 -28.36 2.40 1.04
N VAL A 444 -27.39 2.16 0.16
CA VAL A 444 -27.50 1.15 -0.91
C VAL A 444 -27.56 -0.27 -0.35
N ILE A 445 -26.67 -0.60 0.59
CA ILE A 445 -26.63 -1.92 1.22
C ILE A 445 -27.91 -2.17 2.02
N TYR A 446 -28.46 -1.14 2.67
CA TYR A 446 -29.74 -1.22 3.35
C TYR A 446 -30.86 -1.74 2.43
N THR A 447 -30.94 -1.24 1.19
CA THR A 447 -31.97 -1.71 0.23
C THR A 447 -31.79 -3.19 -0.14
N GLY A 448 -30.56 -3.64 -0.33
CA GLY A 448 -30.26 -5.04 -0.63
C GLY A 448 -30.64 -5.99 0.51
N VAL A 449 -30.18 -5.69 1.72
CA VAL A 449 -30.40 -6.54 2.91
C VAL A 449 -31.87 -6.58 3.32
N ASN A 450 -32.63 -5.49 3.11
CA ASN A 450 -34.06 -5.42 3.48
C ASN A 450 -35.01 -5.87 2.36
N GLY A 451 -34.51 -6.42 1.26
CA GLY A 451 -35.32 -7.12 0.26
C GLY A 451 -35.96 -6.25 -0.81
N TYR A 452 -35.60 -4.99 -0.92
CA TYR A 452 -36.13 -4.11 -1.97
C TYR A 452 -35.74 -4.55 -3.38
N LEU A 453 -34.65 -5.33 -3.51
CA LEU A 453 -34.18 -5.84 -4.80
C LEU A 453 -34.79 -7.18 -5.19
N ASP A 454 -35.41 -7.90 -4.25
CA ASP A 454 -35.90 -9.26 -4.47
C ASP A 454 -36.90 -9.39 -5.64
N PRO A 455 -37.85 -8.45 -5.84
CA PRO A 455 -38.79 -8.55 -6.96
C PRO A 455 -38.15 -8.13 -8.32
N LEU A 456 -36.96 -7.52 -8.33
CA LEU A 456 -36.36 -6.97 -9.53
C LEU A 456 -35.62 -8.04 -10.35
N PRO A 457 -35.65 -7.98 -11.67
CA PRO A 457 -34.72 -8.73 -12.52
C PRO A 457 -33.28 -8.30 -12.25
N LEU A 458 -32.31 -9.21 -12.33
CA LEU A 458 -30.89 -8.91 -12.09
C LEU A 458 -30.39 -7.73 -12.92
N ALA A 459 -30.80 -7.65 -14.19
CA ALA A 459 -30.39 -6.57 -15.09
C ALA A 459 -30.86 -5.17 -14.64
N ARG A 460 -31.87 -5.08 -13.76
CA ARG A 460 -32.40 -3.79 -13.25
C ARG A 460 -31.77 -3.35 -11.91
N VAL A 461 -31.03 -4.22 -11.25
CA VAL A 461 -30.42 -3.92 -9.95
C VAL A 461 -29.52 -2.68 -10.02
N LYS A 462 -28.67 -2.59 -11.04
CA LYS A 462 -27.80 -1.43 -11.23
C LYS A 462 -28.57 -0.13 -11.49
N ALA A 463 -29.60 -0.18 -12.30
CA ALA A 463 -30.47 0.98 -12.57
C ALA A 463 -31.22 1.44 -11.31
N PHE A 464 -31.65 0.49 -10.45
CA PHE A 464 -32.24 0.80 -9.16
C PHE A 464 -31.25 1.51 -8.25
N GLU A 465 -30.01 0.99 -8.11
CA GLU A 465 -28.95 1.61 -7.33
C GLU A 465 -28.65 3.03 -7.79
N ASP A 466 -28.44 3.24 -9.08
CA ASP A 466 -28.08 4.54 -9.65
C ASP A 466 -29.20 5.57 -9.46
N GLY A 467 -30.45 5.18 -9.67
CA GLY A 467 -31.60 6.05 -9.43
C GLY A 467 -31.83 6.36 -7.95
N PHE A 468 -31.64 5.37 -7.08
CA PHE A 468 -31.75 5.57 -5.63
C PHE A 468 -30.69 6.53 -5.11
N LEU A 469 -29.44 6.36 -5.55
CA LEU A 469 -28.35 7.28 -5.21
C LEU A 469 -28.62 8.71 -5.73
N ALA A 470 -29.13 8.83 -6.95
CA ALA A 470 -29.50 10.13 -7.51
C ALA A 470 -30.58 10.80 -6.67
N LEU A 471 -31.62 10.06 -6.25
CA LEU A 471 -32.68 10.56 -5.37
C LEU A 471 -32.13 11.04 -4.03
N LEU A 472 -31.26 10.24 -3.39
CA LEU A 472 -30.65 10.60 -2.11
C LEU A 472 -29.80 11.87 -2.22
N ARG A 473 -28.99 11.99 -3.27
CA ARG A 473 -28.11 13.15 -3.49
C ARG A 473 -28.85 14.43 -3.78
N THR A 474 -29.99 14.36 -4.47
CA THR A 474 -30.76 15.55 -4.89
C THR A 474 -31.81 15.96 -3.88
N SER A 475 -32.54 15.02 -3.31
CA SER A 475 -33.75 15.31 -2.51
C SER A 475 -33.57 14.98 -1.01
N HIS A 476 -32.58 14.19 -0.63
CA HIS A 476 -32.34 13.71 0.73
C HIS A 476 -30.88 13.85 1.15
N ALA A 477 -30.21 14.89 0.69
CA ALA A 477 -28.80 15.17 1.03
C ALA A 477 -28.59 15.38 2.54
N ASP A 478 -29.60 15.86 3.26
CA ASP A 478 -29.64 16.01 4.71
C ASP A 478 -29.52 14.69 5.44
N LEU A 479 -30.16 13.63 4.95
CA LEU A 479 -30.01 12.28 5.52
C LEU A 479 -28.58 11.76 5.34
N LEU A 480 -28.00 11.90 4.16
CA LEU A 480 -26.62 11.51 3.90
C LEU A 480 -25.64 12.27 4.82
N GLU A 481 -25.85 13.58 4.97
CA GLU A 481 -25.04 14.41 5.86
C GLU A 481 -25.18 13.97 7.33
N THR A 482 -26.39 13.65 7.79
CA THR A 482 -26.65 13.17 9.15
C THR A 482 -25.93 11.86 9.42
N ILE A 483 -25.95 10.90 8.49
CA ILE A 483 -25.26 9.62 8.61
C ILE A 483 -23.73 9.84 8.60
N ARG A 484 -23.23 10.73 7.73
CA ARG A 484 -21.81 11.06 7.64
C ARG A 484 -21.28 11.67 8.94
N ALA A 485 -21.99 12.66 9.48
CA ALA A 485 -21.58 13.39 10.68
C ALA A 485 -21.67 12.53 11.95
N SER A 486 -22.75 11.76 12.11
CA SER A 486 -22.97 10.91 13.28
C SER A 486 -22.18 9.60 13.21
N LYS A 487 -21.77 9.16 12.01
CA LYS A 487 -21.22 7.83 11.74
C LYS A 487 -22.13 6.69 12.22
N ASP A 488 -23.39 6.98 12.44
CA ASP A 488 -24.40 6.04 12.93
C ASP A 488 -25.69 6.14 12.10
N LEU A 489 -26.48 5.08 12.14
CA LEU A 489 -27.84 5.04 11.63
C LEU A 489 -28.77 5.01 12.84
N SER A 490 -29.18 6.21 13.31
CA SER A 490 -30.12 6.34 14.42
C SER A 490 -31.50 5.78 14.02
N ASP A 491 -32.37 5.51 15.00
CA ASP A 491 -33.72 5.01 14.72
C ASP A 491 -34.50 5.98 13.83
N GLY A 492 -34.32 7.30 14.04
CA GLY A 492 -34.93 8.35 13.21
C GLY A 492 -34.38 8.32 11.77
N SER A 493 -33.08 8.23 11.61
CA SER A 493 -32.44 8.11 10.28
C SER A 493 -32.84 6.81 9.58
N ALA A 494 -32.93 5.70 10.31
CA ALA A 494 -33.37 4.42 9.78
C ALA A 494 -34.84 4.45 9.33
N ALA A 495 -35.72 5.10 10.10
CA ALA A 495 -37.12 5.28 9.73
C ALA A 495 -37.26 6.17 8.47
N SER A 496 -36.49 7.26 8.38
CA SER A 496 -36.42 8.12 7.19
C SER A 496 -35.92 7.34 5.96
N LEU A 497 -34.82 6.61 6.10
CA LEU A 497 -34.27 5.79 5.02
C LEU A 497 -35.27 4.73 4.56
N LYS A 498 -35.98 4.08 5.49
CA LYS A 498 -37.03 3.12 5.16
C LYS A 498 -38.15 3.78 4.35
N SER A 499 -38.66 4.93 4.78
CA SER A 499 -39.73 5.64 4.09
C SER A 499 -39.32 6.04 2.67
N ILE A 500 -38.08 6.52 2.48
CA ILE A 500 -37.54 6.88 1.16
C ILE A 500 -37.43 5.64 0.29
N ALA A 501 -36.88 4.53 0.82
CA ALA A 501 -36.73 3.29 0.08
C ALA A 501 -38.10 2.68 -0.31
N ASP A 502 -39.09 2.70 0.59
CA ASP A 502 -40.46 2.24 0.33
C ASP A 502 -41.10 3.06 -0.83
N GLY A 503 -40.97 4.39 -0.79
CA GLY A 503 -41.49 5.28 -1.82
C GLY A 503 -40.78 5.06 -3.18
N TYR A 504 -39.44 4.99 -3.16
CA TYR A 504 -38.67 4.79 -4.38
C TYR A 504 -38.93 3.42 -5.01
N ALA A 505 -38.98 2.34 -4.24
CA ALA A 505 -39.22 0.99 -4.75
C ALA A 505 -40.60 0.89 -5.44
N LYS A 506 -41.64 1.54 -4.87
CA LYS A 506 -42.97 1.60 -5.51
C LYS A 506 -42.98 2.37 -6.81
N ALA A 507 -42.19 3.44 -6.93
CA ALA A 507 -42.10 4.25 -8.13
C ALA A 507 -41.23 3.60 -9.21
N PHE A 508 -40.28 2.74 -8.84
CA PHE A 508 -39.34 2.07 -9.74
C PHE A 508 -39.92 0.80 -10.34
N ALA A 509 -40.90 0.18 -9.71
CA ALA A 509 -41.51 -1.10 -10.11
C ALA A 509 -42.25 -1.06 -11.50
#